data_70c3697088ae33f2904b220c366bb79c
#
_entry.id   70c3697088ae33f2904b220c366bb79c
#
_cell.length_a   1.000
_cell.length_b   1.000
_cell.length_c   1.000
_cell.angle_alpha   90.00
_cell.angle_beta   90.00
_cell.angle_gamma   90.00
#
_symmetry.space_group_name_H-M   'P 1'
#
loop_
_entity.id
_entity.type
_entity.pdbx_description
1 polymer ?
#
loop_
_entity_poly.entity_id
_entity_poly.type
_entity_poly.pdbx_seq_one_letter_code
_entity_poly.pdbx_strand_id
1 'polypeptide(L)'
;MQALAAGTPAPQFELSAMNGSKFSLAQALSRGPVLAVFFKVSCPVCQYAFPYFQRIYKAYGSEKLSVVGISQNEKRDTADFMERFGITFPVLLDDTKKFTVSNAYGLTNVPSAFWISEDGIIGISSVGWVRKEFEEIGKKAALANGGAPKTIFQPAEQVADFRPG
;
A
#
# COMPACT_ATOMS: atom_id res chain seq x y z
N MET A 1 -17.80 9.42 6.29
CA MET A 1 -16.37 9.64 6.10
C MET A 1 -15.95 8.92 4.84
N GLN A 2 -15.07 9.48 4.06
CA GLN A 2 -14.56 8.88 2.83
C GLN A 2 -13.04 8.89 2.87
N ALA A 3 -12.42 7.91 2.19
CA ALA A 3 -10.97 7.90 2.03
C ALA A 3 -10.50 9.23 1.42
N LEU A 4 -9.36 9.72 1.88
CA LEU A 4 -8.80 10.96 1.36
C LEU A 4 -8.55 10.86 -0.14
N ALA A 5 -8.96 11.88 -0.87
CA ALA A 5 -8.87 11.89 -2.33
C ALA A 5 -7.47 12.32 -2.82
N ALA A 6 -7.18 12.03 -4.08
CA ALA A 6 -6.02 12.58 -4.77
C ALA A 6 -6.07 14.12 -4.70
N GLY A 7 -4.92 14.74 -4.52
CA GLY A 7 -4.78 16.18 -4.31
C GLY A 7 -4.79 16.61 -2.85
N THR A 8 -5.12 15.71 -1.93
CA THR A 8 -5.12 15.98 -0.49
C THR A 8 -3.71 15.78 0.09
N PRO A 9 -3.24 16.63 1.00
CA PRO A 9 -2.02 16.34 1.75
C PRO A 9 -2.17 15.06 2.56
N ALA A 10 -1.19 14.16 2.47
CA ALA A 10 -1.19 12.91 3.22
C ALA A 10 -0.89 13.20 4.69
N PRO A 11 -1.72 12.72 5.63
CA PRO A 11 -1.40 12.84 7.06
C PRO A 11 -0.08 12.18 7.39
N GLN A 12 0.76 12.85 8.18
CA GLN A 12 2.03 12.30 8.63
C GLN A 12 1.79 11.21 9.67
N PHE A 13 2.64 10.20 9.65
CA PHE A 13 2.61 9.15 10.66
C PHE A 13 3.98 8.55 10.89
N GLU A 14 4.12 7.94 12.05
CA GLU A 14 5.23 7.08 12.41
C GLU A 14 4.66 5.83 13.05
N LEU A 15 4.98 4.66 12.53
CA LEU A 15 4.47 3.39 13.00
C LEU A 15 5.59 2.37 13.15
N SER A 16 5.41 1.44 14.07
CA SER A 16 6.32 0.30 14.20
C SER A 16 6.08 -0.68 13.06
N ALA A 17 7.18 -1.14 12.46
CA ALA A 17 7.15 -2.21 11.49
C ALA A 17 7.18 -3.57 12.18
N MET A 18 6.85 -4.63 11.44
CA MET A 18 6.86 -6.00 11.95
C MET A 18 8.24 -6.44 12.48
N ASN A 19 9.31 -5.90 11.94
CA ASN A 19 10.69 -6.18 12.40
C ASN A 19 11.11 -5.36 13.61
N GLY A 20 10.22 -4.54 14.17
CA GLY A 20 10.51 -3.71 15.34
C GLY A 20 11.08 -2.33 15.02
N SER A 21 11.47 -2.05 13.78
CA SER A 21 11.93 -0.72 13.38
C SER A 21 10.77 0.28 13.31
N LYS A 22 11.10 1.56 13.31
CA LYS A 22 10.13 2.64 13.11
C LYS A 22 10.14 3.10 11.67
N PHE A 23 8.95 3.25 11.10
CA PHE A 23 8.78 3.85 9.78
C PHE A 23 8.16 5.24 9.95
N SER A 24 8.81 6.25 9.40
CA SER A 24 8.31 7.62 9.36
C SER A 24 7.97 7.99 7.92
N LEU A 25 6.75 8.45 7.66
CA LEU A 25 6.36 8.90 6.33
C LEU A 25 7.27 10.04 5.85
N ALA A 26 7.54 11.01 6.72
CA ALA A 26 8.40 12.15 6.36
C ALA A 26 9.80 11.71 5.93
N GLN A 27 10.40 10.77 6.64
CA GLN A 27 11.71 10.24 6.27
C GLN A 27 11.68 9.49 4.95
N ALA A 28 10.65 8.69 4.73
CA ALA A 28 10.51 7.94 3.48
C ALA A 28 10.32 8.88 2.29
N LEU A 29 9.51 9.92 2.43
CA LEU A 29 9.27 10.91 1.38
C LEU A 29 10.52 11.72 1.03
N SER A 30 11.48 11.84 1.94
CA SER A 30 12.76 12.48 1.64
C SER A 30 13.61 11.70 0.63
N ARG A 31 13.29 10.42 0.41
CA ARG A 31 14.00 9.54 -0.54
C ARG A 31 13.21 9.32 -1.83
N GLY A 32 11.91 9.47 -1.81
CA GLY A 32 11.06 9.22 -2.95
C GLY A 32 9.59 9.08 -2.56
N PRO A 33 8.71 8.76 -3.52
CA PRO A 33 7.30 8.53 -3.22
C PRO A 33 7.10 7.29 -2.34
N VAL A 34 5.90 7.21 -1.75
CA VAL A 34 5.50 6.10 -0.88
C VAL A 34 4.17 5.53 -1.38
N LEU A 35 4.12 4.22 -1.56
CA LEU A 35 2.89 3.48 -1.77
C LEU A 35 2.48 2.85 -0.44
N ALA A 36 1.41 3.33 0.16
CA ALA A 36 0.88 2.82 1.42
C ALA A 36 -0.43 2.06 1.18
N VAL A 37 -0.50 0.80 1.60
CA VAL A 37 -1.67 -0.05 1.38
C VAL A 37 -2.20 -0.55 2.73
N PHE A 38 -3.37 -0.07 3.10
CA PHE A 38 -4.05 -0.45 4.35
C PHE A 38 -4.84 -1.74 4.15
N PHE A 39 -4.81 -2.63 5.14
CA PHE A 39 -5.49 -3.93 5.01
C PHE A 39 -5.90 -4.53 6.35
N LYS A 40 -6.81 -5.51 6.25
CA LYS A 40 -7.14 -6.46 7.32
C LYS A 40 -6.84 -7.88 6.85
N VAL A 41 -6.37 -8.71 7.75
CA VAL A 41 -6.01 -10.10 7.43
C VAL A 41 -7.20 -10.95 7.00
N SER A 42 -8.40 -10.65 7.50
CA SER A 42 -9.63 -11.39 7.20
C SER A 42 -10.35 -10.91 5.92
N CYS A 43 -9.85 -9.86 5.29
CA CYS A 43 -10.49 -9.26 4.12
C CYS A 43 -10.17 -10.05 2.84
N PRO A 44 -11.16 -10.66 2.16
CA PRO A 44 -10.89 -11.44 0.93
C PRO A 44 -10.29 -10.59 -0.20
N VAL A 45 -10.71 -9.33 -0.33
CA VAL A 45 -10.17 -8.45 -1.36
C VAL A 45 -8.73 -8.05 -1.05
N CYS A 46 -8.37 -7.90 0.23
CA CYS A 46 -6.99 -7.71 0.64
C CYS A 46 -6.13 -8.92 0.28
N GLN A 47 -6.63 -10.13 0.55
CA GLN A 47 -5.96 -11.38 0.20
C GLN A 47 -5.76 -11.52 -1.32
N TYR A 48 -6.70 -11.00 -2.10
CA TYR A 48 -6.59 -10.96 -3.56
C TYR A 48 -5.55 -9.94 -4.03
N ALA A 49 -5.58 -8.74 -3.48
CA ALA A 49 -4.78 -7.60 -3.96
C ALA A 49 -3.31 -7.65 -3.54
N PHE A 50 -3.03 -8.13 -2.34
CA PHE A 50 -1.67 -8.05 -1.75
C PHE A 50 -0.60 -8.79 -2.57
N PRO A 51 -0.84 -9.97 -3.14
CA PRO A 51 0.14 -10.59 -4.01
C PRO A 51 0.50 -9.73 -5.23
N TYR A 52 -0.43 -8.93 -5.75
CA TYR A 52 -0.14 -8.00 -6.84
C TYR A 52 0.69 -6.80 -6.37
N PHE A 53 0.43 -6.27 -5.18
CA PHE A 53 1.28 -5.23 -4.60
C PHE A 53 2.69 -5.75 -4.32
N GLN A 54 2.81 -7.02 -3.93
CA GLN A 54 4.11 -7.67 -3.78
C GLN A 54 4.87 -7.68 -5.11
N ARG A 55 4.19 -7.88 -6.23
CA ARG A 55 4.82 -7.81 -7.56
C ARG A 55 5.33 -6.41 -7.88
N ILE A 56 4.56 -5.36 -7.52
CA ILE A 56 5.01 -3.96 -7.63
C ILE A 56 6.31 -3.76 -6.83
N TYR A 57 6.32 -4.24 -5.60
CA TYR A 57 7.50 -4.15 -4.74
C TYR A 57 8.71 -4.86 -5.34
N LYS A 58 8.53 -6.08 -5.82
CA LYS A 58 9.61 -6.85 -6.47
C LYS A 58 10.15 -6.17 -7.72
N ALA A 59 9.27 -5.56 -8.49
CA ALA A 59 9.66 -4.91 -9.75
C ALA A 59 10.31 -3.54 -9.53
N TYR A 60 9.81 -2.75 -8.57
CA TYR A 60 10.13 -1.33 -8.46
C TYR A 60 10.52 -0.86 -7.07
N GLY A 61 10.39 -1.68 -6.03
CA GLY A 61 10.78 -1.32 -4.66
C GLY A 61 12.28 -1.04 -4.60
N SER A 62 12.66 0.10 -4.04
CA SER A 62 14.05 0.53 -3.96
C SER A 62 14.18 1.65 -2.95
N GLU A 63 15.37 2.26 -2.86
CA GLU A 63 15.55 3.48 -2.07
C GLU A 63 14.73 4.66 -2.61
N LYS A 64 14.32 4.60 -3.89
CA LYS A 64 13.54 5.65 -4.56
C LYS A 64 12.03 5.44 -4.49
N LEU A 65 11.57 4.29 -4.00
CA LEU A 65 10.15 3.99 -3.83
C LEU A 65 9.97 3.08 -2.64
N SER A 66 9.30 3.58 -1.60
CA SER A 66 8.91 2.79 -0.45
C SER A 66 7.53 2.19 -0.70
N VAL A 67 7.40 0.86 -0.54
CA VAL A 67 6.11 0.17 -0.53
C VAL A 67 5.90 -0.35 0.88
N VAL A 68 4.79 0.04 1.51
CA VAL A 68 4.48 -0.39 2.87
C VAL A 68 3.02 -0.84 2.96
N GLY A 69 2.80 -1.93 3.68
CA GLY A 69 1.47 -2.31 4.12
C GLY A 69 1.20 -1.70 5.50
N ILE A 70 -0.05 -1.36 5.79
CA ILE A 70 -0.45 -0.90 7.12
C ILE A 70 -1.58 -1.82 7.59
N SER A 71 -1.25 -2.66 8.58
CA SER A 71 -2.16 -3.66 9.12
C SER A 71 -3.05 -3.07 10.20
N GLN A 72 -4.32 -3.45 10.15
CA GLN A 72 -5.29 -3.16 11.21
C GLN A 72 -5.41 -4.30 12.23
N ASN A 73 -4.54 -5.31 12.14
CA ASN A 73 -4.54 -6.46 13.02
C ASN A 73 -3.30 -6.51 13.91
N GLU A 74 -3.36 -7.36 14.94
CA GLU A 74 -2.23 -7.60 15.82
C GLU A 74 -1.07 -8.25 15.07
N LYS A 75 0.11 -8.16 15.67
CA LYS A 75 1.36 -8.63 15.07
C LYS A 75 1.32 -10.10 14.63
N ARG A 76 0.74 -10.97 15.46
CA ARG A 76 0.66 -12.41 15.18
C ARG A 76 -0.13 -12.70 13.91
N ASP A 77 -1.34 -12.15 13.82
CA ASP A 77 -2.20 -12.39 12.66
C ASP A 77 -1.62 -11.76 11.40
N THR A 78 -0.97 -10.61 11.55
CA THR A 78 -0.27 -9.95 10.46
C THR A 78 0.88 -10.81 9.93
N ALA A 79 1.67 -11.42 10.83
CA ALA A 79 2.77 -12.31 10.44
C ALA A 79 2.26 -13.52 9.66
N ASP A 80 1.16 -14.13 10.11
CA ASP A 80 0.55 -15.27 9.44
C ASP A 80 0.07 -14.90 8.03
N PHE A 81 -0.54 -13.72 7.89
CA PHE A 81 -0.95 -13.19 6.58
C PHE A 81 0.24 -12.99 5.65
N MET A 82 1.31 -12.36 6.14
CA MET A 82 2.51 -12.13 5.33
C MET A 82 3.12 -13.44 4.82
N GLU A 83 3.21 -14.43 5.70
CA GLU A 83 3.73 -15.75 5.34
C GLU A 83 2.84 -16.42 4.29
N ARG A 84 1.54 -16.45 4.53
CA ARG A 84 0.57 -17.12 3.65
C ARG A 84 0.55 -16.53 2.25
N PHE A 85 0.66 -15.21 2.12
CA PHE A 85 0.55 -14.53 0.84
C PHE A 85 1.90 -14.10 0.25
N GLY A 86 3.00 -14.50 0.88
CA GLY A 86 4.36 -14.23 0.37
C GLY A 86 4.74 -12.76 0.36
N ILE A 87 4.29 -12.00 1.37
CA ILE A 87 4.55 -10.56 1.45
C ILE A 87 5.92 -10.31 2.09
N THR A 88 6.81 -9.64 1.36
CA THR A 88 8.14 -9.30 1.84
C THR A 88 8.39 -7.79 1.94
N PHE A 89 7.50 -6.95 1.41
CA PHE A 89 7.62 -5.51 1.67
C PHE A 89 7.31 -5.20 3.14
N PRO A 90 7.85 -4.11 3.68
CA PRO A 90 7.61 -3.75 5.08
C PRO A 90 6.12 -3.61 5.39
N VAL A 91 5.71 -4.16 6.52
CA VAL A 91 4.35 -4.02 7.02
C VAL A 91 4.39 -3.34 8.38
N LEU A 92 3.59 -2.31 8.52
CA LEU A 92 3.47 -1.48 9.69
C LEU A 92 2.19 -1.85 10.46
N LEU A 93 2.17 -1.57 11.73
CA LEU A 93 1.05 -1.90 12.61
C LEU A 93 0.35 -0.62 13.07
N ASP A 94 -0.91 -0.43 12.64
CA ASP A 94 -1.75 0.63 13.17
C ASP A 94 -2.26 0.23 14.57
N ASP A 95 -2.71 1.21 15.34
CA ASP A 95 -3.30 0.93 16.65
C ASP A 95 -4.58 0.11 16.47
N THR A 96 -4.60 -1.11 17.01
CA THR A 96 -5.73 -2.03 16.83
C THR A 96 -6.97 -1.66 17.64
N LYS A 97 -6.85 -0.69 18.53
CA LYS A 97 -7.99 -0.17 19.32
C LYS A 97 -8.52 1.13 18.75
N LYS A 98 -7.64 2.03 18.36
CA LYS A 98 -8.00 3.39 17.92
C LYS A 98 -7.95 3.57 16.42
N PHE A 99 -7.24 2.72 15.69
CA PHE A 99 -7.02 2.85 14.23
C PHE A 99 -6.61 4.27 13.84
N THR A 100 -5.64 4.83 14.57
CA THR A 100 -5.28 6.24 14.48
C THR A 100 -4.91 6.68 13.06
N VAL A 101 -4.04 5.91 12.40
CA VAL A 101 -3.59 6.26 11.04
C VAL A 101 -4.68 5.95 10.01
N SER A 102 -5.36 4.81 10.14
CA SER A 102 -6.48 4.46 9.25
C SER A 102 -7.56 5.55 9.29
N ASN A 103 -7.91 6.02 10.48
CA ASN A 103 -8.91 7.07 10.64
C ASN A 103 -8.43 8.41 10.08
N ALA A 104 -7.16 8.75 10.26
CA ALA A 104 -6.59 9.98 9.69
C ALA A 104 -6.67 9.99 8.16
N TYR A 105 -6.54 8.82 7.52
CA TYR A 105 -6.67 8.67 6.07
C TYR A 105 -8.12 8.51 5.61
N GLY A 106 -9.07 8.55 6.53
CA GLY A 106 -10.50 8.48 6.23
C GLY A 106 -10.97 7.14 5.71
N LEU A 107 -10.30 6.05 6.11
CA LEU A 107 -10.64 4.72 5.60
C LEU A 107 -12.07 4.33 5.91
N THR A 108 -12.77 3.84 4.89
CA THR A 108 -14.09 3.24 5.01
C THR A 108 -14.04 1.75 4.72
N ASN A 109 -13.13 1.35 3.86
CA ASN A 109 -12.96 -0.02 3.37
C ASN A 109 -11.49 -0.35 3.25
N VAL A 110 -11.18 -1.63 3.24
CA VAL A 110 -9.85 -2.15 2.91
C VAL A 110 -9.98 -3.17 1.77
N PRO A 111 -8.95 -3.33 0.92
CA PRO A 111 -7.73 -2.54 0.91
C PRO A 111 -7.98 -1.11 0.47
N SER A 112 -7.20 -0.18 0.99
CA SER A 112 -7.13 1.19 0.48
C SER A 112 -5.67 1.50 0.20
N ALA A 113 -5.37 1.88 -1.03
CA ALA A 113 -4.02 2.17 -1.48
C ALA A 113 -3.86 3.65 -1.78
N PHE A 114 -2.78 4.24 -1.27
CA PHE A 114 -2.45 5.64 -1.49
C PHE A 114 -1.06 5.75 -2.09
N TRP A 115 -0.97 6.35 -3.27
CA TRP A 115 0.30 6.81 -3.81
C TRP A 115 0.57 8.21 -3.29
N ILE A 116 1.63 8.37 -2.52
CA ILE A 116 1.99 9.65 -1.93
C ILE A 116 3.25 10.15 -2.63
N SER A 117 3.12 11.29 -3.32
CA SER A 117 4.24 11.89 -4.02
C SER A 117 5.23 12.52 -3.03
N GLU A 118 6.45 12.78 -3.50
CA GLU A 118 7.53 13.30 -2.65
C GLU A 118 7.19 14.62 -1.95
N ASP A 119 6.29 15.41 -2.53
CA ASP A 119 5.79 16.65 -1.93
C ASP A 119 4.77 16.42 -0.80
N GLY A 120 4.46 15.17 -0.49
CA GLY A 120 3.51 14.81 0.55
C GLY A 120 2.05 14.83 0.12
N ILE A 121 1.77 14.99 -1.17
CA ILE A 121 0.41 15.03 -1.71
C ILE A 121 0.02 13.64 -2.21
N ILE A 122 -1.21 13.22 -1.90
CA ILE A 122 -1.76 11.98 -2.43
C ILE A 122 -1.99 12.15 -3.93
N GLY A 123 -1.31 11.34 -4.72
CA GLY A 123 -1.46 11.37 -6.18
C GLY A 123 -2.51 10.38 -6.69
N ILE A 124 -2.66 9.24 -6.02
CA ILE A 124 -3.69 8.23 -6.31
C ILE A 124 -4.28 7.77 -4.98
N SER A 125 -5.62 7.67 -4.94
CA SER A 125 -6.36 7.10 -3.82
C SER A 125 -7.27 6.02 -4.41
N SER A 126 -7.06 4.76 -4.02
CA SER A 126 -7.76 3.61 -4.58
C SER A 126 -8.37 2.78 -3.47
N VAL A 127 -9.68 2.58 -3.51
CA VAL A 127 -10.43 1.82 -2.51
C VAL A 127 -10.93 0.52 -3.12
N GLY A 128 -10.66 -0.61 -2.44
CA GLY A 128 -10.92 -1.94 -2.96
C GLY A 128 -9.87 -2.31 -4.00
N TRP A 129 -10.21 -3.24 -4.87
CA TRP A 129 -9.39 -3.59 -6.02
C TRP A 129 -9.95 -2.93 -7.26
N VAL A 130 -9.20 -2.00 -7.85
CA VAL A 130 -9.53 -1.32 -9.11
C VAL A 130 -8.33 -1.49 -10.04
N ARG A 131 -8.44 -2.39 -11.00
CA ARG A 131 -7.34 -2.74 -11.90
C ARG A 131 -6.72 -1.53 -12.58
N LYS A 132 -7.55 -0.63 -13.09
CA LYS A 132 -7.09 0.57 -13.77
C LYS A 132 -6.23 1.45 -12.87
N GLU A 133 -6.65 1.64 -11.63
CA GLU A 133 -5.89 2.42 -10.66
C GLU A 133 -4.60 1.72 -10.24
N PHE A 134 -4.65 0.40 -10.09
CA PHE A 134 -3.45 -0.41 -9.84
C PHE A 134 -2.43 -0.26 -10.99
N GLU A 135 -2.90 -0.27 -12.23
CA GLU A 135 -2.04 -0.07 -13.40
C GLU A 135 -1.42 1.34 -13.42
N GLU A 136 -2.18 2.36 -12.99
CA GLU A 136 -1.65 3.73 -12.84
C GLU A 136 -0.56 3.79 -11.76
N ILE A 137 -0.75 3.10 -10.65
CA ILE A 137 0.27 2.96 -9.60
C ILE A 137 1.54 2.32 -10.19
N GLY A 138 1.38 1.27 -10.98
CA GLY A 138 2.50 0.59 -11.64
C GLY A 138 3.29 1.52 -12.57
N LYS A 139 2.60 2.39 -13.31
CA LYS A 139 3.26 3.38 -14.17
C LYS A 139 4.06 4.40 -13.36
N LYS A 140 3.49 4.91 -12.27
CA LYS A 140 4.20 5.84 -11.37
C LYS A 140 5.41 5.17 -10.72
N ALA A 141 5.28 3.91 -10.33
CA ALA A 141 6.38 3.14 -9.76
C ALA A 141 7.52 2.95 -10.76
N ALA A 142 7.20 2.66 -12.01
CA ALA A 142 8.20 2.56 -13.08
C ALA A 142 8.94 3.89 -13.28
N LEU A 143 8.21 5.00 -13.32
CA LEU A 143 8.80 6.33 -13.47
C LEU A 143 9.73 6.68 -12.29
N ALA A 144 9.37 6.32 -11.08
CA ALA A 144 10.20 6.54 -9.90
C ALA A 144 11.55 5.81 -9.99
N ASN A 145 11.60 4.72 -10.75
CA ASN A 145 12.80 3.89 -10.92
C ASN A 145 13.46 4.03 -12.28
N GLY A 146 13.25 5.12 -12.98
CA GLY A 146 13.93 5.40 -14.26
C GLY A 146 13.10 5.14 -15.51
N GLY A 147 11.82 4.82 -15.38
CA GLY A 147 10.87 4.85 -16.47
C GLY A 147 10.70 3.57 -17.29
N ALA A 148 11.37 2.48 -16.95
CA ALA A 148 11.25 1.21 -17.68
C ALA A 148 10.13 0.34 -17.11
N PRO A 149 8.93 0.27 -17.72
CA PRO A 149 7.84 -0.57 -17.23
C PRO A 149 8.19 -2.05 -17.31
N LYS A 150 7.82 -2.79 -16.26
CA LYS A 150 7.97 -4.24 -16.19
C LYS A 150 6.58 -4.88 -16.21
N THR A 151 6.51 -6.13 -16.68
CA THR A 151 5.27 -6.87 -16.70
C THR A 151 4.88 -7.27 -15.28
N ILE A 152 3.72 -6.81 -14.83
CA ILE A 152 3.15 -7.17 -13.53
C ILE A 152 2.14 -8.30 -13.67
N PHE A 153 1.23 -8.20 -14.64
CA PHE A 153 0.26 -9.26 -14.92
C PHE A 153 0.80 -10.21 -15.98
N GLN A 154 0.66 -11.52 -15.73
CA GLN A 154 1.03 -12.53 -16.72
C GLN A 154 -0.06 -12.58 -17.82
N PRO A 155 0.30 -12.90 -19.09
CA PRO A 155 -0.67 -12.87 -20.20
C PRO A 155 -1.89 -13.77 -19.98
N ALA A 156 -1.72 -14.91 -19.28
CA ALA A 156 -2.80 -15.88 -19.08
C ALA A 156 -3.62 -15.62 -17.80
N GLU A 157 -3.24 -14.62 -17.00
CA GLU A 157 -3.97 -14.33 -15.77
C GLU A 157 -5.28 -13.62 -16.04
N GLN A 158 -6.34 -14.10 -15.38
CA GLN A 158 -7.63 -13.44 -15.40
C GLN A 158 -7.71 -12.47 -14.22
N VAL A 159 -7.25 -11.24 -14.45
CA VAL A 159 -7.22 -10.20 -13.42
C VAL A 159 -8.58 -9.51 -13.40
N ALA A 160 -9.21 -9.45 -12.23
CA ALA A 160 -10.49 -8.77 -12.07
C ALA A 160 -10.33 -7.25 -12.30
N ASP A 161 -11.32 -6.64 -12.96
CA ASP A 161 -11.35 -5.19 -13.16
C ASP A 161 -11.66 -4.46 -11.86
N PHE A 162 -12.55 -5.05 -11.03
CA PHE A 162 -13.01 -4.42 -9.80
C PHE A 162 -13.44 -5.47 -8.78
N ARG A 163 -13.10 -5.21 -7.51
CA ARG A 163 -13.64 -5.92 -6.34
C ARG A 163 -13.85 -4.90 -5.21
N PRO A 164 -15.08 -4.80 -4.66
CA PRO A 164 -15.32 -3.88 -3.54
C PRO A 164 -14.56 -4.35 -2.31
N GLY A 165 -14.01 -3.39 -1.60
CA GLY A 165 -13.31 -3.66 -0.35
C GLY A 165 -14.24 -3.99 0.83
#